data_fd3c1b083f9272e42bd6313afc3e0995
#
_entry.id   fd3c1b083f9272e42bd6313afc3e0995
#
_cell.length_a   1.000
_cell.length_b   1.000
_cell.length_c   1.000
_cell.angle_alpha   90.00
_cell.angle_beta   90.00
_cell.angle_gamma   90.00
#
_symmetry.space_group_name_H-M   'P 1'
#
loop_
_entity.id
_entity.type
_entity.pdbx_description
1 polymer ?
#
loop_
_entity_poly.entity_id
_entity_poly.type
_entity_poly.pdbx_seq_one_letter_code
_entity_poly.pdbx_strand_id
1 'polypeptide(L)'
;MEHLSRVPKDRIAVLIGKSGKTRAMIEKACDGSLSIDSQTGDVSISWSGDPDPIRRMKVPDVISAIGRGFSPERAVQLLDDDVFLRMYDIREWVGRQPNQTRRMRSRLIGTNGRIRTLIEEMSGCEIAVYGSTVAV
;
A
#
# COMPACT_ATOMS: atom_id res chain seq x y z
N MET A 1 -2.91 16.87 13.87
CA MET A 1 -3.18 15.63 13.10
C MET A 1 -2.49 15.72 11.75
N GLU A 2 -1.72 14.74 11.39
CA GLU A 2 -0.91 14.76 10.17
C GLU A 2 -1.55 13.90 9.09
N HIS A 3 -1.70 14.45 7.88
CA HIS A 3 -2.22 13.71 6.73
C HIS A 3 -1.18 12.72 6.22
N LEU A 4 -1.57 11.47 6.00
CA LEU A 4 -0.67 10.43 5.54
C LEU A 4 -0.84 10.15 4.04
N SER A 5 -2.04 9.78 3.61
CA SER A 5 -2.30 9.39 2.24
C SER A 5 -3.80 9.34 1.98
N ARG A 6 -4.17 9.24 0.70
CA ARG A 6 -5.54 8.97 0.29
C ARG A 6 -5.62 7.54 -0.23
N VAL A 7 -6.59 6.79 0.28
CA VAL A 7 -6.78 5.38 -0.04
C VAL A 7 -8.02 5.23 -0.92
N PRO A 8 -7.97 4.43 -2.02
CA PRO A 8 -9.16 4.15 -2.79
C PRO A 8 -10.28 3.55 -1.94
N LYS A 9 -11.53 3.88 -2.27
CA LYS A 9 -12.68 3.49 -1.45
C LYS A 9 -12.78 1.98 -1.22
N ASP A 10 -12.46 1.18 -2.21
CA ASP A 10 -12.49 -0.28 -2.10
C ASP A 10 -11.36 -0.84 -1.23
N ARG A 11 -10.36 -0.03 -0.90
CA ARG A 11 -9.28 -0.44 0.01
C ARG A 11 -9.48 0.04 1.45
N ILE A 12 -10.46 0.91 1.68
CA ILE A 12 -10.76 1.40 3.04
C ILE A 12 -11.13 0.24 3.97
N ALA A 13 -11.95 -0.69 3.48
CA ALA A 13 -12.35 -1.85 4.26
C ALA A 13 -11.15 -2.74 4.64
N VAL A 14 -10.16 -2.85 3.75
CA VAL A 14 -8.92 -3.58 4.02
C VAL A 14 -8.11 -2.88 5.12
N LEU A 15 -8.05 -1.56 5.07
CA LEU A 15 -7.31 -0.76 6.04
C LEU A 15 -7.93 -0.86 7.44
N ILE A 16 -9.26 -0.84 7.54
CA ILE A 16 -9.97 -0.94 8.83
C ILE A 16 -9.95 -2.38 9.34
N GLY A 17 -10.23 -3.34 8.46
CA GLY A 17 -10.30 -4.74 8.79
C GLY A 17 -11.56 -5.12 9.55
N LYS A 18 -11.72 -6.42 9.82
CA LYS A 18 -12.89 -6.94 10.52
C LYS A 18 -12.89 -6.42 11.97
N SER A 19 -13.97 -5.74 12.35
CA SER A 19 -14.13 -5.16 13.69
C SER A 19 -13.00 -4.19 14.07
N GLY A 20 -12.38 -3.55 13.08
CA GLY A 20 -11.30 -2.60 13.31
C GLY A 20 -9.96 -3.23 13.73
N LYS A 21 -9.79 -4.52 13.57
CA LYS A 21 -8.58 -5.22 14.01
C LYS A 21 -7.33 -4.80 13.25
N THR A 22 -7.45 -4.63 11.94
CA THR A 22 -6.33 -4.18 11.09
C THR A 22 -5.92 -2.76 11.45
N ARG A 23 -6.89 -1.87 11.61
CA ARG A 23 -6.65 -0.50 12.04
C ARG A 23 -5.90 -0.47 13.38
N ALA A 24 -6.36 -1.27 14.34
CA ALA A 24 -5.73 -1.35 15.67
C ALA A 24 -4.29 -1.88 15.57
N MET A 25 -4.04 -2.86 14.72
CA MET A 25 -2.70 -3.40 14.48
C MET A 25 -1.76 -2.33 13.90
N ILE A 26 -2.25 -1.57 12.92
CA ILE A 26 -1.47 -0.50 12.30
C ILE A 26 -1.19 0.61 13.31
N GLU A 27 -2.21 1.01 14.07
CA GLU A 27 -2.05 2.05 15.11
C GLU A 27 -0.99 1.67 16.13
N LYS A 28 -0.97 0.41 16.55
CA LYS A 28 0.04 -0.09 17.47
C LYS A 28 1.43 -0.09 16.84
N ALA A 29 1.55 -0.52 15.61
CA ALA A 29 2.83 -0.58 14.90
C ALA A 29 3.38 0.82 14.62
N CYS A 30 2.51 1.78 14.31
CA CYS A 30 2.89 3.15 13.97
C CYS A 30 2.96 4.09 15.18
N ASP A 31 2.49 3.65 16.33
CA ASP A 31 2.48 4.42 17.57
C ASP A 31 1.65 5.71 17.46
N GLY A 32 0.41 5.56 17.02
CA GLY A 32 -0.52 6.68 16.85
C GLY A 32 -1.94 6.22 16.59
N SER A 33 -2.86 7.17 16.54
CA SER A 33 -4.28 6.92 16.25
C SER A 33 -4.61 7.37 14.83
N LEU A 34 -5.23 6.48 14.06
CA LEU A 34 -5.62 6.76 12.68
C LEU A 34 -7.02 7.37 12.62
N SER A 35 -7.17 8.37 11.77
CA SER A 35 -8.46 8.94 11.38
C SER A 35 -8.67 8.65 9.90
N ILE A 36 -9.73 7.92 9.57
CA ILE A 36 -10.04 7.50 8.20
C ILE A 36 -11.38 8.11 7.80
N ASP A 37 -11.35 8.93 6.74
CA ASP A 37 -12.57 9.47 6.15
C ASP A 37 -13.08 8.48 5.11
N SER A 38 -14.20 7.81 5.41
CA SER A 38 -14.75 6.79 4.51
C SER A 38 -15.37 7.37 3.23
N GLN A 39 -15.60 8.67 3.17
CA GLN A 39 -16.13 9.31 1.97
C GLN A 39 -15.04 9.70 1.00
N THR A 40 -13.95 10.27 1.49
CA THR A 40 -12.86 10.75 0.66
C THR A 40 -11.70 9.78 0.55
N GLY A 41 -11.56 8.88 1.53
CA GLY A 41 -10.42 7.99 1.63
C GLY A 41 -9.19 8.61 2.27
N ASP A 42 -9.29 9.84 2.76
CA ASP A 42 -8.16 10.52 3.42
C ASP A 42 -7.85 9.86 4.76
N VAL A 43 -6.57 9.57 4.97
CA VAL A 43 -6.07 8.96 6.19
C VAL A 43 -5.09 9.91 6.86
N SER A 44 -5.32 10.18 8.13
CA SER A 44 -4.48 11.05 8.95
C SER A 44 -4.10 10.33 10.23
N ILE A 45 -3.02 10.77 10.86
CA ILE A 45 -2.56 10.18 12.11
C ILE A 45 -2.40 11.24 13.19
N SER A 46 -2.74 10.87 14.41
CA SER A 46 -2.42 11.63 15.62
C SER A 46 -1.39 10.82 16.39
N TRP A 47 -0.17 11.35 16.48
CA TRP A 47 0.96 10.65 17.11
C TRP A 47 0.83 10.57 18.61
N SER A 48 1.28 9.45 19.19
CA SER A 48 1.35 9.28 20.64
C SER A 48 2.71 9.76 21.15
N GLY A 49 2.84 11.09 21.32
CA GLY A 49 4.12 11.72 21.69
C GLY A 49 4.93 12.14 20.47
N ASP A 50 6.24 12.29 20.64
CA ASP A 50 7.15 12.68 19.57
C ASP A 50 7.57 11.44 18.76
N PRO A 51 7.17 11.34 17.48
CA PRO A 51 7.56 10.21 16.67
C PRO A 51 9.02 10.28 16.26
N ASP A 52 9.65 9.11 16.11
CA ASP A 52 10.96 9.01 15.48
C ASP A 52 10.86 9.58 14.05
N PRO A 53 11.80 10.48 13.64
CA PRO A 53 11.75 11.06 12.29
C PRO A 53 11.70 10.02 11.16
N ILE A 54 12.42 8.91 11.31
CA ILE A 54 12.41 7.84 10.30
C ILE A 54 11.03 7.19 10.23
N ARG A 55 10.44 6.88 11.37
CA ARG A 55 9.08 6.33 11.44
C ARG A 55 8.07 7.28 10.82
N ARG A 56 8.19 8.57 11.12
CA ARG A 56 7.30 9.60 10.59
C ARG A 56 7.34 9.64 9.06
N MET A 57 8.51 9.38 8.46
CA MET A 57 8.65 9.28 7.01
C MET A 57 8.06 7.99 6.44
N LYS A 58 8.15 6.89 7.17
CA LYS A 58 7.75 5.56 6.66
C LYS A 58 6.27 5.25 6.83
N VAL A 59 5.60 5.84 7.82
CA VAL A 59 4.18 5.55 8.08
C VAL A 59 3.28 5.92 6.90
N PRO A 60 3.45 7.06 6.20
CA PRO A 60 2.67 7.33 4.99
C PRO A 60 2.82 6.24 3.92
N ASP A 61 4.00 5.65 3.79
CA ASP A 61 4.26 4.58 2.83
C ASP A 61 3.50 3.30 3.18
N VAL A 62 3.34 3.00 4.48
CA VAL A 62 2.53 1.86 4.93
C VAL A 62 1.09 2.02 4.44
N ILE A 63 0.51 3.18 4.64
CA ILE A 63 -0.87 3.47 4.22
C ILE A 63 -0.99 3.43 2.70
N SER A 64 -0.04 4.01 1.99
CA SER A 64 -0.02 4.01 0.52
C SER A 64 0.10 2.58 -0.04
N ALA A 65 0.93 1.73 0.57
CA ALA A 65 1.09 0.35 0.15
C ALA A 65 -0.23 -0.43 0.28
N ILE A 66 -0.94 -0.25 1.39
CA ILE A 66 -2.25 -0.88 1.58
C ILE A 66 -3.24 -0.36 0.54
N GLY A 67 -3.22 0.93 0.27
CA GLY A 67 -4.08 1.55 -0.73
C GLY A 67 -3.82 1.06 -2.15
N ARG A 68 -2.64 0.53 -2.41
CA ARG A 68 -2.23 0.05 -3.74
C ARG A 68 -2.14 -1.47 -3.84
N GLY A 69 -2.76 -2.19 -2.91
CA GLY A 69 -3.00 -3.62 -3.06
C GLY A 69 -2.25 -4.54 -2.10
N PHE A 70 -1.30 -4.03 -1.34
CA PHE A 70 -0.60 -4.85 -0.36
C PHE A 70 -1.51 -5.20 0.83
N SER A 71 -1.33 -6.39 1.38
CA SER A 71 -1.97 -6.73 2.65
C SER A 71 -1.36 -5.89 3.77
N PRO A 72 -2.13 -5.62 4.84
CA PRO A 72 -1.60 -4.88 5.99
C PRO A 72 -0.36 -5.52 6.60
N GLU A 73 -0.30 -6.85 6.66
CA GLU A 73 0.83 -7.60 7.21
C GLU A 73 2.12 -7.37 6.39
N ARG A 74 1.99 -7.29 5.08
CA ARG A 74 3.13 -6.98 4.20
C ARG A 74 3.51 -5.51 4.29
N ALA A 75 2.52 -4.63 4.35
CA ALA A 75 2.75 -3.19 4.37
C ALA A 75 3.50 -2.72 5.60
N VAL A 76 3.22 -3.30 6.78
CA VAL A 76 3.90 -2.90 8.02
C VAL A 76 5.39 -3.23 8.02
N GLN A 77 5.86 -4.09 7.12
CA GLN A 77 7.29 -4.37 6.95
C GLN A 77 8.06 -3.11 6.50
N LEU A 78 7.37 -2.13 5.91
CA LEU A 78 7.97 -0.86 5.53
C LEU A 78 8.48 -0.04 6.72
N LEU A 79 8.09 -0.38 7.92
CA LEU A 79 8.62 0.25 9.13
C LEU A 79 10.05 -0.18 9.45
N ASP A 80 10.51 -1.29 8.85
CA ASP A 80 11.90 -1.72 8.93
C ASP A 80 12.78 -0.76 8.12
N ASP A 81 13.93 -0.38 8.68
CA ASP A 81 14.84 0.60 8.06
C ASP A 81 15.35 0.18 6.68
N ASP A 82 15.44 -1.12 6.43
CA ASP A 82 16.00 -1.67 5.19
C ASP A 82 14.93 -1.93 4.11
N VAL A 83 13.67 -1.64 4.39
CA VAL A 83 12.56 -1.90 3.47
C VAL A 83 12.02 -0.61 2.89
N PHE A 84 11.87 -0.55 1.58
CA PHE A 84 11.43 0.64 0.85
C PHE A 84 10.28 0.31 -0.10
N LEU A 85 9.43 1.30 -0.35
CA LEU A 85 8.31 1.19 -1.28
C LEU A 85 8.62 1.96 -2.55
N ARG A 86 8.37 1.32 -3.71
CA ARG A 86 8.37 1.99 -4.99
C ARG A 86 7.07 1.74 -5.71
N MET A 87 6.56 2.78 -6.37
CA MET A 87 5.33 2.70 -7.15
C MET A 87 5.57 3.14 -8.58
N TYR A 88 4.96 2.40 -9.51
CA TYR A 88 5.07 2.65 -10.93
C TYR A 88 3.67 2.73 -11.54
N ASP A 89 3.46 3.68 -12.45
CA ASP A 89 2.22 3.77 -13.21
C ASP A 89 2.44 3.07 -14.56
N ILE A 90 1.70 1.99 -14.79
CA ILE A 90 1.80 1.22 -16.03
C ILE A 90 1.59 2.11 -17.26
N ARG A 91 0.73 3.13 -17.14
CA ARG A 91 0.40 4.04 -18.26
C ARG A 91 1.60 4.82 -18.76
N GLU A 92 2.63 5.00 -17.97
CA GLU A 92 3.87 5.65 -18.40
C GLU A 92 4.61 4.83 -19.44
N TRP A 93 4.42 3.51 -19.45
CA TRP A 93 5.09 2.61 -20.40
C TRP A 93 4.23 2.23 -21.60
N VAL A 94 2.92 2.03 -21.40
CA VAL A 94 2.04 1.49 -22.42
C VAL A 94 1.00 2.47 -22.93
N GLY A 95 0.98 3.71 -22.42
CA GLY A 95 0.00 4.73 -22.78
C GLY A 95 -1.29 4.59 -21.95
N ARG A 96 -2.22 5.49 -22.21
CA ARG A 96 -3.41 5.66 -21.37
C ARG A 96 -4.63 4.86 -21.83
N GLN A 97 -4.52 4.08 -22.90
CA GLN A 97 -5.64 3.27 -23.36
C GLN A 97 -5.87 2.11 -22.40
N PRO A 98 -7.13 1.92 -21.90
CA PRO A 98 -7.43 0.88 -20.91
C PRO A 98 -7.03 -0.53 -21.34
N ASN A 99 -7.13 -0.84 -22.64
CA ASN A 99 -6.76 -2.15 -23.17
C ASN A 99 -5.28 -2.46 -22.99
N GLN A 100 -4.42 -1.47 -23.17
CA GLN A 100 -2.97 -1.65 -23.00
C GLN A 100 -2.60 -1.85 -21.55
N THR A 101 -3.21 -1.09 -20.65
CA THR A 101 -3.02 -1.25 -19.21
C THR A 101 -3.45 -2.65 -18.77
N ARG A 102 -4.60 -3.13 -19.24
CA ARG A 102 -5.13 -4.44 -18.91
C ARG A 102 -4.20 -5.56 -19.37
N ARG A 103 -3.66 -5.46 -20.57
CA ARG A 103 -2.70 -6.42 -21.11
C ARG A 103 -1.45 -6.51 -20.27
N MET A 104 -0.89 -5.34 -19.91
CA MET A 104 0.34 -5.31 -19.10
C MET A 104 0.10 -5.89 -17.72
N ARG A 105 -1.03 -5.54 -17.08
CA ARG A 105 -1.40 -6.13 -15.79
C ARG A 105 -1.46 -7.64 -15.87
N SER A 106 -2.12 -8.17 -16.90
CA SER A 106 -2.25 -9.62 -17.11
C SER A 106 -0.89 -10.29 -17.27
N ARG A 107 0.04 -9.64 -17.97
CA ARG A 107 1.40 -10.17 -18.13
C ARG A 107 2.19 -10.16 -16.83
N LEU A 108 2.03 -9.11 -16.03
CA LEU A 108 2.74 -9.00 -14.75
C LEU A 108 2.23 -10.00 -13.71
N ILE A 109 0.93 -10.27 -13.73
CA ILE A 109 0.32 -11.20 -12.78
C ILE A 109 0.48 -12.65 -13.24
N GLY A 110 0.14 -12.92 -14.51
CA GLY A 110 0.11 -14.27 -15.07
C GLY A 110 -1.09 -15.08 -14.59
N THR A 111 -1.24 -16.28 -15.11
CA THR A 111 -2.31 -17.18 -14.72
C THR A 111 -2.13 -17.59 -13.25
N ASN A 112 -3.15 -17.36 -12.43
CA ASN A 112 -3.14 -17.65 -10.99
C ASN A 112 -1.99 -16.94 -10.24
N GLY A 113 -1.56 -15.77 -10.74
CA GLY A 113 -0.48 -15.00 -10.12
C GLY A 113 0.91 -15.59 -10.31
N ARG A 114 1.10 -16.51 -11.25
CA ARG A 114 2.36 -17.23 -11.44
C ARG A 114 3.53 -16.33 -11.80
N ILE A 115 3.30 -15.36 -12.68
CA ILE A 115 4.37 -14.43 -13.09
C ILE A 115 4.77 -13.52 -11.94
N ARG A 116 3.77 -12.98 -11.22
CA ARG A 116 4.03 -12.15 -10.05
C ARG A 116 4.86 -12.90 -9.01
N THR A 117 4.47 -14.14 -8.69
CA THR A 117 5.19 -14.98 -7.73
C THR A 117 6.63 -15.21 -8.19
N LEU A 118 6.83 -15.50 -9.50
CA LEU A 118 8.16 -15.69 -10.06
C LEU A 118 9.02 -14.44 -9.91
N ILE A 119 8.48 -13.26 -10.21
CA ILE A 119 9.20 -12.00 -10.05
C ILE A 119 9.58 -11.79 -8.58
N GLU A 120 8.67 -12.05 -7.65
CA GLU A 120 8.93 -11.93 -6.22
C GLU A 120 10.07 -12.85 -5.78
N GLU A 121 10.07 -14.09 -6.25
CA GLU A 121 11.11 -15.07 -5.91
C GLU A 121 12.48 -14.66 -6.46
N MET A 122 12.52 -14.18 -7.70
CA MET A 122 13.77 -13.82 -8.37
C MET A 122 14.36 -12.51 -7.84
N SER A 123 13.52 -11.57 -7.45
CA SER A 123 13.97 -10.24 -7.03
C SER A 123 14.12 -10.09 -5.52
N GLY A 124 13.48 -10.97 -4.74
CA GLY A 124 13.40 -10.81 -3.29
C GLY A 124 12.45 -9.70 -2.85
N CYS A 125 11.68 -9.14 -3.78
CA CYS A 125 10.71 -8.06 -3.49
C CYS A 125 9.30 -8.60 -3.43
N GLU A 126 8.43 -7.93 -2.70
CA GLU A 126 7.00 -8.19 -2.72
C GLU A 126 6.33 -7.25 -3.71
N ILE A 127 5.34 -7.74 -4.46
CA ILE A 127 4.70 -6.98 -5.53
C ILE A 127 3.19 -6.98 -5.35
N ALA A 128 2.58 -5.81 -5.53
CA ALA A 128 1.12 -5.67 -5.61
C ALA A 128 0.78 -4.92 -6.90
N VAL A 129 -0.28 -5.38 -7.57
CA VAL A 129 -0.80 -4.74 -8.78
C VAL A 129 -2.22 -4.29 -8.49
N TYR A 130 -2.46 -2.99 -8.59
CA TYR A 130 -3.76 -2.40 -8.32
C TYR A 130 -4.07 -1.32 -9.36
N GLY A 131 -5.16 -1.50 -10.14
CA GLY A 131 -5.48 -0.57 -11.21
C GLY A 131 -4.34 -0.43 -12.20
N SER A 132 -3.85 0.77 -12.41
CA SER A 132 -2.69 1.06 -13.25
C SER A 132 -1.38 1.14 -12.46
N THR A 133 -1.40 0.85 -11.17
CA THR A 133 -0.24 0.96 -10.29
C THR A 133 0.39 -0.40 -10.04
N VAL A 134 1.72 -0.45 -10.13
CA VAL A 134 2.53 -1.58 -9.65
C VAL A 134 3.35 -1.07 -8.48
N ALA A 135 3.13 -1.67 -7.30
CA ALA A 135 3.86 -1.33 -6.08
C ALA A 135 4.83 -2.47 -5.74
N VAL A 136 6.05 -2.10 -5.39
CA VAL A 136 7.14 -3.05 -5.17
C VAL A 136 7.82 -2.81 -3.82
#